data_332edea7c461af213f93431c94edac67
#
_entry.id   332edea7c461af213f93431c94edac67
#
_cell.length_a   1.000
_cell.length_b   1.000
_cell.length_c   1.000
_cell.angle_alpha   90.00
_cell.angle_beta   90.00
_cell.angle_gamma   90.00
#
_symmetry.space_group_name_H-M   'P 1'
#
loop_
_entity.id
_entity.type
_entity.pdbx_description
1 polymer ?
#
loop_
_entity_poly.entity_id
_entity_poly.type
_entity_poly.pdbx_seq_one_letter_code
_entity_poly.pdbx_strand_id
1 'polypeptide(L)'
;MRELHFLRKPRMLPIPSFEAARVLVVGDVMLDRYWYGDTGRISPEAPVPVVRIGKEERRLGGAANVALNLARVGVQTRLIGVVGQDEPAAATRALLEQAG
;
A
#
# COMPACT_ATOMS: atom_id res chain seq x y z
N MET A 1 15.42 -38.69 -20.59
CA MET A 1 15.13 -37.26 -20.66
C MET A 1 15.44 -36.56 -19.33
N ARG A 2 16.26 -35.57 -19.40
CA ARG A 2 16.57 -34.80 -18.17
C ARG A 2 15.39 -33.97 -17.79
N GLU A 3 14.86 -34.21 -16.61
CA GLU A 3 13.76 -33.41 -16.11
C GLU A 3 14.24 -32.01 -15.70
N LEU A 4 13.37 -31.06 -15.94
CA LEU A 4 13.60 -29.69 -15.53
C LEU A 4 13.23 -29.58 -14.05
N HIS A 5 14.17 -29.85 -13.16
CA HIS A 5 13.94 -29.85 -11.72
C HIS A 5 13.32 -28.57 -11.19
N PHE A 6 13.62 -27.43 -11.82
CA PHE A 6 13.02 -26.14 -11.44
C PHE A 6 11.53 -26.04 -11.77
N LEU A 7 10.97 -26.91 -12.60
CA LEU A 7 9.54 -27.01 -12.88
C LEU A 7 8.84 -28.02 -11.98
N ARG A 8 9.57 -28.75 -11.16
CA ARG A 8 8.98 -29.61 -10.17
C ARG A 8 8.28 -28.80 -9.11
N LYS A 9 7.37 -29.46 -8.40
CA LYS A 9 6.70 -28.91 -7.22
C LYS A 9 7.69 -28.13 -6.35
N PRO A 10 7.51 -26.82 -6.17
CA PRO A 10 8.46 -26.02 -5.42
C PRO A 10 8.64 -26.57 -4.01
N ARG A 11 9.88 -26.55 -3.56
CA ARG A 11 10.19 -26.90 -2.19
C ARG A 11 9.52 -25.88 -1.28
N MET A 12 8.58 -26.34 -0.49
CA MET A 12 7.98 -25.46 0.51
C MET A 12 8.98 -25.23 1.64
N LEU A 13 9.46 -24.01 1.72
CA LEU A 13 10.25 -23.56 2.86
C LEU A 13 9.30 -23.26 4.02
N PRO A 14 9.62 -23.71 5.24
CA PRO A 14 8.82 -23.33 6.39
C PRO A 14 8.92 -21.83 6.61
N ILE A 15 7.78 -21.16 6.68
CA ILE A 15 7.72 -19.75 7.04
C ILE A 15 7.54 -19.69 8.56
N PRO A 16 8.44 -19.02 9.30
CA PRO A 16 8.30 -18.89 10.74
C PRO A 16 7.09 -18.02 11.08
N SER A 17 6.56 -18.18 12.28
CA SER A 17 5.58 -17.26 12.81
C SER A 17 6.25 -15.94 13.18
N PHE A 18 5.60 -14.83 12.81
CA PHE A 18 6.06 -13.49 13.14
C PHE A 18 5.33 -12.87 14.34
N GLU A 19 4.48 -13.62 15.00
CA GLU A 19 3.65 -13.11 16.10
C GLU A 19 4.46 -12.59 17.30
N ALA A 20 5.63 -13.14 17.54
CA ALA A 20 6.54 -12.67 18.59
C ALA A 20 7.41 -11.48 18.16
N ALA A 21 7.44 -11.17 16.88
CA ALA A 21 8.21 -10.06 16.37
C ALA A 21 7.53 -8.73 16.67
N ARG A 22 8.34 -7.74 17.03
CA ARG A 22 7.89 -6.38 17.28
C ARG A 22 8.71 -5.45 16.42
N VAL A 23 8.05 -4.65 15.59
CA VAL A 23 8.70 -3.72 14.68
C VAL A 23 8.15 -2.33 14.88
N LEU A 24 9.05 -1.37 14.98
CA LEU A 24 8.74 0.04 14.95
C LEU A 24 9.06 0.58 13.55
N VAL A 25 8.05 1.09 12.86
CA VAL A 25 8.23 1.77 11.57
C VAL A 25 8.21 3.26 11.82
N VAL A 26 9.26 3.94 11.39
CA VAL A 26 9.38 5.40 11.48
C VAL A 26 9.65 5.95 10.10
N GLY A 27 8.84 6.87 9.63
CA GLY A 27 9.05 7.43 8.30
C GLY A 27 7.88 8.26 7.80
N ASP A 28 7.94 8.56 6.52
CA ASP A 28 6.93 9.38 5.87
C ASP A 28 5.66 8.56 5.62
N VAL A 29 4.59 9.01 6.24
CA VAL A 29 3.25 8.45 6.05
C VAL A 29 2.61 9.15 4.87
N MET A 30 2.12 8.38 3.91
CA MET A 30 1.52 8.89 2.70
C MET A 30 0.11 8.33 2.52
N LEU A 31 -0.75 9.14 1.93
CA LEU A 31 -2.04 8.70 1.43
C LEU A 31 -1.97 8.71 -0.10
N ASP A 32 -1.98 7.53 -0.70
CA ASP A 32 -1.98 7.40 -2.14
C ASP A 32 -3.42 7.45 -2.66
N ARG A 33 -3.66 8.36 -3.59
CA ARG A 33 -4.94 8.50 -4.26
C ARG A 33 -4.82 8.00 -5.69
N TYR A 34 -5.63 7.03 -6.02
CA TYR A 34 -5.70 6.49 -7.38
C TYR A 34 -6.97 7.00 -8.04
N TRP A 35 -6.79 7.75 -9.10
CA TRP A 35 -7.90 8.26 -9.88
C TRP A 35 -8.02 7.47 -11.18
N TYR A 36 -9.16 6.85 -11.34
CA TYR A 36 -9.48 6.08 -12.53
C TYR A 36 -10.50 6.84 -13.36
N GLY A 37 -10.27 6.91 -14.67
CA GLY A 37 -11.20 7.56 -15.57
C GLY A 37 -10.75 7.52 -17.01
N ASP A 38 -11.62 8.00 -17.87
CA ASP A 38 -11.36 8.08 -19.30
C ASP A 38 -10.52 9.30 -19.66
N THR A 39 -9.60 9.11 -20.60
CA THR A 39 -8.70 10.17 -21.12
C THR A 39 -9.08 10.60 -22.54
N GLY A 40 -10.37 10.59 -22.86
CA GLY A 40 -10.86 10.87 -24.23
C GLY A 40 -10.70 12.32 -24.70
N ARG A 41 -10.20 13.22 -23.84
CA ARG A 41 -10.04 14.65 -24.18
C ARG A 41 -8.61 15.10 -23.97
N ILE A 42 -8.20 16.02 -24.83
CA ILE A 42 -6.92 16.75 -24.66
C ILE A 42 -7.26 18.14 -24.13
N SER A 43 -6.45 18.62 -23.17
CA SER A 43 -6.63 19.95 -22.62
C SER A 43 -6.54 21.01 -23.71
N PRO A 44 -7.44 22.02 -23.73
CA PRO A 44 -7.33 23.14 -24.65
C PRO A 44 -6.13 24.06 -24.35
N GLU A 45 -5.57 23.99 -23.15
CA GLU A 45 -4.48 24.87 -22.70
C GLU A 45 -3.09 24.28 -22.95
N ALA A 46 -2.97 22.96 -23.00
CA ALA A 46 -1.71 22.26 -23.20
C ALA A 46 -1.97 20.90 -23.86
N PRO A 47 -0.98 20.31 -24.60
CA PRO A 47 -1.14 19.01 -25.23
C PRO A 47 -1.04 17.86 -24.22
N VAL A 48 -1.88 17.89 -23.20
CA VAL A 48 -1.97 16.87 -22.14
C VAL A 48 -3.37 16.29 -22.10
N PRO A 49 -3.50 14.98 -21.88
CA PRO A 49 -4.82 14.36 -21.75
C PRO A 49 -5.55 14.86 -20.48
N VAL A 50 -6.85 15.01 -20.61
CA VAL A 50 -7.74 15.32 -19.49
C VAL A 50 -8.38 14.02 -19.02
N VAL A 51 -8.24 13.70 -17.75
CA VAL A 51 -8.88 12.54 -17.14
C VAL A 51 -10.22 12.94 -16.52
N ARG A 52 -11.29 12.31 -16.99
CA ARG A 52 -12.58 12.41 -16.35
C ARG A 52 -12.63 11.37 -15.24
N ILE A 53 -12.54 11.82 -13.99
CA ILE A 53 -12.47 10.92 -12.84
C ILE A 53 -13.82 10.24 -12.64
N GLY A 54 -13.84 8.91 -12.81
CA GLY A 54 -15.01 8.08 -12.55
C GLY A 54 -14.95 7.34 -11.22
N LYS A 55 -13.73 7.10 -10.71
CA LYS A 55 -13.49 6.37 -9.47
C LYS A 55 -12.25 6.91 -8.78
N GLU A 56 -12.33 7.06 -7.47
CA GLU A 56 -11.18 7.33 -6.61
C GLU A 56 -10.97 6.18 -5.63
N GLU A 57 -9.73 5.77 -5.45
CA GLU A 57 -9.33 4.79 -4.47
C GLU A 57 -8.20 5.36 -3.62
N ARG A 58 -8.27 5.14 -2.32
CA ARG A 58 -7.28 5.63 -1.36
C ARG A 58 -6.57 4.46 -0.71
N ARG A 59 -5.25 4.52 -0.66
CA ARG A 59 -4.41 3.49 -0.05
C ARG A 59 -3.35 4.11 0.83
N LEU A 60 -2.96 3.36 1.86
CA LEU A 60 -1.83 3.71 2.69
C LEU A 60 -0.53 3.59 1.87
N GLY A 61 0.29 4.64 1.89
CA GLY A 61 1.58 4.69 1.20
C GLY A 61 2.73 4.98 2.14
N GLY A 62 3.94 4.89 1.61
CA GLY A 62 5.15 5.14 2.39
C GLY A 62 5.27 4.24 3.61
N ALA A 63 5.64 4.82 4.74
CA ALA A 63 5.80 4.11 6.01
C ALA A 63 4.51 3.39 6.46
N ALA A 64 3.35 3.97 6.16
CA ALA A 64 2.07 3.35 6.50
C ALA A 64 1.83 2.06 5.71
N ASN A 65 2.24 2.00 4.45
CA ASN A 65 2.16 0.78 3.66
C ASN A 65 3.11 -0.30 4.19
N VAL A 66 4.31 0.07 4.61
CA VAL A 66 5.25 -0.86 5.25
C VAL A 66 4.65 -1.44 6.53
N ALA A 67 4.11 -0.58 7.39
CA ALA A 67 3.47 -1.00 8.64
C ALA A 67 2.28 -1.94 8.38
N LEU A 68 1.46 -1.63 7.37
CA LEU A 68 0.33 -2.46 6.99
C LEU A 68 0.77 -3.86 6.56
N ASN A 69 1.82 -3.96 5.74
CA ASN A 69 2.34 -5.25 5.29
C ASN A 69 2.90 -6.08 6.45
N LEU A 70 3.61 -5.46 7.38
CA LEU A 70 4.10 -6.12 8.58
C LEU A 70 2.95 -6.65 9.46
N ALA A 71 1.94 -5.82 9.68
CA ALA A 71 0.78 -6.20 10.47
C ALA A 71 0.03 -7.38 9.84
N ARG A 72 -0.09 -7.41 8.51
CA ARG A 72 -0.77 -8.48 7.77
C ARG A 72 -0.08 -9.83 7.87
N VAL A 73 1.22 -9.86 8.07
CA VAL A 73 1.96 -11.12 8.30
C VAL A 73 2.08 -11.48 9.78
N GLY A 74 1.41 -10.75 10.66
CA GLY A 74 1.31 -11.07 12.08
C GLY A 74 2.32 -10.39 12.99
N VAL A 75 3.12 -9.47 12.48
CA VAL A 75 4.09 -8.70 13.27
C VAL A 75 3.36 -7.69 14.15
N GLN A 76 3.74 -7.58 15.41
CA GLN A 76 3.31 -6.51 16.29
C GLN A 76 3.99 -5.20 15.85
N THR A 77 3.24 -4.36 15.20
CA THR A 77 3.78 -3.19 14.50
C THR A 77 3.32 -1.90 15.17
N ARG A 78 4.26 -0.99 15.35
CA ARG A 78 3.97 0.41 15.70
C ARG A 78 4.44 1.30 14.55
N LEU A 79 3.67 2.32 14.28
CA LEU A 79 3.98 3.31 13.26
C LEU A 79 4.11 4.68 13.89
N ILE A 80 5.23 5.35 13.60
CA ILE A 80 5.44 6.75 13.94
C ILE A 80 5.67 7.54 12.66
N GLY A 81 4.88 8.57 12.48
CA GLY A 81 4.99 9.48 11.35
C GLY A 81 4.34 10.82 11.67
N VAL A 82 4.54 11.77 10.80
CA VAL A 82 3.95 13.11 10.91
C VAL A 82 2.85 13.23 9.88
N VAL A 83 1.68 13.68 10.31
CA VAL A 83 0.53 13.96 9.45
C VAL A 83 -0.02 15.35 9.77
N GLY A 84 -0.73 15.93 8.83
CA GLY A 84 -1.41 17.20 9.04
C GLY A 84 -2.67 17.08 9.90
N GLN A 85 -3.38 18.18 10.00
CA GLN A 85 -4.72 18.25 10.62
C GLN A 85 -5.75 18.57 9.53
N ASP A 86 -5.89 17.66 8.59
CA ASP A 86 -6.67 17.83 7.38
C ASP A 86 -7.46 16.56 7.01
N GLU A 87 -8.18 16.60 5.92
CA GLU A 87 -8.96 15.46 5.44
C GLU A 87 -8.08 14.25 5.07
N PRO A 88 -6.94 14.40 4.39
CA PRO A 88 -6.05 13.27 4.15
C PRO A 88 -5.54 12.59 5.43
N ALA A 89 -5.27 13.34 6.48
CA ALA A 89 -4.88 12.78 7.77
C ALA A 89 -6.01 11.96 8.39
N ALA A 90 -7.24 12.45 8.34
CA ALA A 90 -8.41 11.71 8.82
C ALA A 90 -8.64 10.43 8.03
N ALA A 91 -8.51 10.48 6.70
CA ALA A 91 -8.61 9.31 5.85
C ALA A 91 -7.52 8.27 6.15
N THR A 92 -6.29 8.71 6.38
CA THR A 92 -5.16 7.85 6.76
C THR A 92 -5.43 7.13 8.08
N ARG A 93 -5.92 7.86 9.09
CA ARG A 93 -6.29 7.26 10.38
C ARG A 93 -7.38 6.21 10.24
N ALA A 94 -8.40 6.50 9.45
CA ALA A 94 -9.49 5.56 9.21
C ALA A 94 -8.99 4.26 8.55
N LEU A 95 -8.10 4.36 7.56
CA LEU A 95 -7.50 3.20 6.91
C LEU A 95 -6.62 2.39 7.85
N LEU A 96 -5.86 3.05 8.73
CA LEU A 96 -5.04 2.38 9.74
C LEU A 96 -5.91 1.64 10.77
N GLU A 97 -7.01 2.24 11.20
CA GLU A 97 -7.96 1.61 12.12
C GLU A 97 -8.62 0.39 11.52
N GLN A 98 -8.99 0.43 10.24
CA GLN A 98 -9.53 -0.72 9.52
C GLN A 98 -8.54 -1.89 9.40
N ALA A 99 -7.26 -1.59 9.37
CA ALA A 99 -6.21 -2.61 9.27
C ALA A 99 -5.86 -3.24 10.63
N GLY A 100 -6.28 -2.66 11.71
CA GLY A 100 -5.94 -3.10 13.06
C GLY A 100 -4.79 -2.29 13.65
#